data_fd169cf529370d9bcb3cc8e0152d9d63
#
_entry.id   fd169cf529370d9bcb3cc8e0152d9d63
#
_cell.length_a   1.000
_cell.length_b   1.000
_cell.length_c   1.000
_cell.angle_alpha   90.00
_cell.angle_beta   90.00
_cell.angle_gamma   90.00
#
_symmetry.space_group_name_H-M   'P 1'
#
loop_
_entity.id
_entity.type
_entity.pdbx_description
1 polymer ?
#
loop_
_entity_poly.entity_id
_entity_poly.type
_entity_poly.pdbx_seq_one_letter_code
_entity_poly.pdbx_strand_id
1 'polypeptide(L)'
;KNTKVVVETITDAIENGKLQDMDLIQVYDLKSGATSITDLATFESAIEKTDEAQKKWTEIKDSLKDLQSQIESGKIVVTNKQNGDAFDESSCPNINFK
;
A
#
# COMPACT_ATOMS: atom_id res chain seq x y z
N LYS A 1 5.09 -6.34 -1.90
CA LYS A 1 5.79 -6.75 -0.68
C LYS A 1 7.19 -6.19 -0.70
N ASN A 2 7.56 -5.45 0.34
CA ASN A 2 8.84 -4.77 0.44
C ASN A 2 9.66 -5.35 1.59
N THR A 3 10.27 -6.48 1.37
CA THR A 3 11.02 -7.24 2.36
C THR A 3 12.21 -6.46 2.94
N LYS A 4 12.82 -5.59 2.14
CA LYS A 4 13.94 -4.74 2.56
C LYS A 4 13.57 -3.87 3.77
N VAL A 5 12.39 -3.25 3.76
CA VAL A 5 11.92 -2.41 4.86
C VAL A 5 11.79 -3.22 6.15
N VAL A 6 11.27 -4.43 6.07
CA VAL A 6 11.11 -5.33 7.22
C VAL A 6 12.47 -5.71 7.82
N VAL A 7 13.43 -6.08 6.97
CA VAL A 7 14.78 -6.44 7.39
C VAL A 7 15.50 -5.26 8.03
N GLU A 8 15.41 -4.08 7.42
CA GLU A 8 16.01 -2.85 7.97
C GLU A 8 15.42 -2.48 9.33
N THR A 9 14.11 -2.61 9.50
CA THR A 9 13.43 -2.31 10.76
C THR A 9 13.94 -3.20 11.89
N ILE A 10 14.07 -4.50 11.66
CA ILE A 10 14.57 -5.46 12.64
C ILE A 10 16.05 -5.22 12.92
N THR A 11 16.85 -4.98 11.89
CA THR A 11 18.29 -4.69 12.02
C THR A 11 18.53 -3.44 12.86
N ASP A 12 17.80 -2.37 12.61
CA ASP A 12 17.90 -1.13 13.38
C ASP A 12 17.50 -1.34 14.85
N ALA A 13 16.48 -2.16 15.11
CA ALA A 13 16.08 -2.50 16.46
C ALA A 13 17.20 -3.25 17.22
N ILE A 14 17.88 -4.17 16.55
CA ILE A 14 19.02 -4.91 17.13
C ILE A 14 20.19 -3.96 17.42
N GLU A 15 20.57 -3.12 16.46
CA GLU A 15 21.68 -2.17 16.60
C GLU A 15 21.44 -1.15 17.72
N ASN A 16 20.20 -0.73 17.90
CA ASN A 16 19.83 0.25 18.92
C ASN A 16 19.45 -0.40 20.27
N GLY A 17 19.59 -1.72 20.40
CA GLY A 17 19.27 -2.44 21.63
C GLY A 17 17.80 -2.45 22.00
N LYS A 18 16.93 -2.23 21.02
CA LYS A 18 15.47 -2.12 21.20
C LYS A 18 14.70 -3.36 20.78
N LEU A 19 15.38 -4.45 20.46
CA LEU A 19 14.70 -5.67 20.00
C LEU A 19 13.72 -6.21 21.03
N GLN A 20 14.03 -6.12 22.30
CA GLN A 20 13.18 -6.59 23.40
C GLN A 20 11.91 -5.72 23.59
N ASP A 21 11.99 -4.46 23.13
CA ASP A 21 10.87 -3.52 23.23
C ASP A 21 9.90 -3.64 22.03
N MET A 22 10.23 -4.45 21.04
CA MET A 22 9.36 -4.68 19.89
C MET A 22 8.18 -5.59 20.25
N ASP A 23 7.03 -5.28 19.70
CA ASP A 23 5.86 -6.15 19.85
C ASP A 23 6.13 -7.54 19.26
N LEU A 24 5.62 -8.56 19.92
CA LEU A 24 5.74 -9.94 19.45
C LEU A 24 5.13 -10.15 18.07
N ILE A 25 4.00 -9.48 17.82
CA ILE A 25 3.34 -9.45 16.52
C ILE A 25 3.56 -8.09 15.89
N GLN A 26 4.23 -8.06 14.73
CA GLN A 26 4.47 -6.85 13.96
C GLN A 26 3.46 -6.74 12.83
N VAL A 27 2.79 -5.59 12.73
CA VAL A 27 1.87 -5.30 11.64
C VAL A 27 2.55 -4.37 10.64
N TYR A 28 2.66 -4.82 9.41
CA TYR A 28 3.24 -4.07 8.30
C TYR A 28 2.16 -3.71 7.30
N ASP A 29 1.98 -2.45 7.05
CA ASP A 29 0.96 -1.90 6.17
C ASP A 29 1.56 -0.94 5.13
N LEU A 30 0.70 -0.26 4.40
CA LEU A 30 1.11 0.73 3.40
C LEU A 30 1.89 1.89 4.04
N LYS A 31 1.46 2.34 5.21
CA LYS A 31 2.09 3.44 5.94
C LYS A 31 3.51 3.09 6.39
N SER A 32 3.76 1.84 6.79
CA SER A 32 5.09 1.38 7.18
C SER A 32 6.07 1.26 6.01
N GLY A 33 5.57 1.26 4.78
CA GLY A 33 6.37 1.06 3.58
C GLY A 33 6.72 -0.41 3.29
N ALA A 34 6.33 -1.34 4.16
CA ALA A 34 6.59 -2.76 3.95
C ALA A 34 5.70 -3.40 2.89
N THR A 35 4.59 -2.75 2.58
CA THR A 35 3.70 -3.08 1.48
C THR A 35 3.52 -1.84 0.62
N SER A 36 3.58 -2.00 -0.69
CA SER A 36 3.39 -0.89 -1.63
C SER A 36 2.99 -1.43 -3.01
N ILE A 37 2.65 -0.51 -3.88
CA ILE A 37 2.44 -0.80 -5.30
C ILE A 37 3.68 -0.35 -6.09
N THR A 38 3.85 -0.91 -7.29
CA THR A 38 4.91 -0.48 -8.21
C THR A 38 4.68 0.97 -8.63
N ASP A 39 5.76 1.68 -8.98
CA ASP A 39 5.69 3.01 -9.61
C ASP A 39 5.21 2.96 -11.06
N LEU A 40 5.05 1.76 -11.61
CA LEU A 40 4.61 1.51 -12.99
C LEU A 40 5.53 2.09 -14.07
N ALA A 41 6.79 2.38 -13.74
CA ALA A 41 7.73 3.00 -14.66
C ALA A 41 7.96 2.17 -15.93
N THR A 42 8.07 0.85 -15.80
CA THR A 42 8.23 -0.06 -16.94
C THR A 42 7.00 -0.05 -17.84
N PHE A 43 5.83 -0.05 -17.25
CA PHE A 43 4.57 0.03 -17.99
C PHE A 43 4.44 1.39 -18.70
N GLU A 44 4.80 2.47 -18.02
CA GLU A 44 4.82 3.82 -18.60
C GLU A 44 5.70 3.92 -19.84
N SER A 45 6.85 3.26 -19.83
CA SER A 45 7.76 3.24 -20.98
C SER A 45 7.18 2.52 -22.20
N ALA A 46 6.21 1.63 -21.99
CA ALA A 46 5.53 0.85 -23.03
C ALA A 46 4.26 1.51 -23.56
N ILE A 47 3.81 2.60 -22.95
CA ILE A 47 2.58 3.29 -23.34
C ILE A 47 2.81 4.06 -24.67
N GLU A 48 1.78 4.09 -25.48
CA GLU A 48 1.74 4.88 -26.70
C GLU A 48 2.03 6.37 -26.42
N LYS A 49 2.93 6.96 -27.22
CA LYS A 49 3.42 8.33 -27.00
C LYS A 49 2.54 9.37 -27.70
N THR A 50 1.24 9.29 -27.49
CA THR A 50 0.30 10.33 -27.94
C THR A 50 -0.01 11.28 -26.77
N ASP A 51 -0.34 12.53 -27.07
CA ASP A 51 -0.68 13.53 -26.05
C ASP A 51 -1.87 13.07 -25.22
N GLU A 52 -2.88 12.46 -25.84
CA GLU A 52 -4.07 11.94 -25.17
C GLU A 52 -3.73 10.80 -24.20
N ALA A 53 -2.90 9.84 -24.63
CA ALA A 53 -2.48 8.72 -23.80
C ALA A 53 -1.64 9.22 -22.62
N GLN A 54 -0.74 10.16 -22.83
CA GLN A 54 0.07 10.74 -21.76
C GLN A 54 -0.76 11.50 -20.74
N LYS A 55 -1.78 12.24 -21.18
CA LYS A 55 -2.70 12.94 -20.29
C LYS A 55 -3.49 11.97 -19.42
N LYS A 56 -4.07 10.94 -20.01
CA LYS A 56 -4.80 9.90 -19.27
C LYS A 56 -3.89 9.18 -18.27
N TRP A 57 -2.66 8.90 -18.66
CA TRP A 57 -1.69 8.26 -17.78
C TRP A 57 -1.34 9.11 -16.57
N THR A 58 -1.16 10.40 -16.76
CA THR A 58 -0.90 11.35 -15.66
C THR A 58 -2.09 11.38 -14.69
N GLU A 59 -3.31 11.40 -15.18
CA GLU A 59 -4.52 11.35 -14.36
C GLU A 59 -4.59 10.07 -13.53
N ILE A 60 -4.25 8.92 -14.11
CA ILE A 60 -4.21 7.63 -13.42
C ILE A 60 -3.14 7.64 -12.32
N LYS A 61 -1.94 8.12 -12.61
CA LYS A 61 -0.86 8.20 -11.61
C LYS A 61 -1.23 9.10 -10.44
N ASP A 62 -1.81 10.25 -10.71
CA ASP A 62 -2.24 11.19 -9.67
C ASP A 62 -3.35 10.60 -8.80
N SER A 63 -4.29 9.88 -9.40
CA SER A 63 -5.37 9.18 -8.68
C SER A 63 -4.81 8.09 -7.77
N LEU A 64 -3.82 7.32 -8.22
CA LEU A 64 -3.18 6.29 -7.41
C LEU A 64 -2.42 6.88 -6.22
N LYS A 65 -1.71 7.97 -6.42
CA LYS A 65 -1.01 8.67 -5.34
C LYS A 65 -1.99 9.23 -4.30
N ASP A 66 -3.10 9.80 -4.75
CA ASP A 66 -4.13 10.32 -3.87
C ASP A 66 -4.77 9.21 -3.03
N LEU A 67 -5.13 8.09 -3.65
CA LEU A 67 -5.66 6.92 -2.95
C LEU A 67 -4.68 6.38 -1.91
N GLN A 68 -3.41 6.28 -2.26
CA GLN A 68 -2.37 5.84 -1.33
C GLN A 68 -2.29 6.79 -0.13
N SER A 69 -2.28 8.09 -0.36
CA SER A 69 -2.26 9.11 0.69
C SER A 69 -3.49 9.02 1.61
N GLN A 70 -4.66 8.76 1.04
CA GLN A 70 -5.88 8.61 1.82
C GLN A 70 -5.86 7.37 2.71
N ILE A 71 -5.29 6.27 2.23
CA ILE A 71 -5.13 5.05 3.04
C ILE A 71 -4.11 5.28 4.16
N GLU A 72 -2.97 5.90 3.86
CA GLU A 72 -1.91 6.19 4.84
C GLU A 72 -2.37 7.15 5.94
N SER A 73 -3.20 8.12 5.59
CA SER A 73 -3.75 9.09 6.54
C SER A 73 -4.93 8.56 7.36
N GLY A 74 -5.43 7.37 7.03
CA GLY A 74 -6.58 6.77 7.70
C GLY A 74 -7.94 7.29 7.22
N LYS A 75 -7.97 8.10 6.18
CA LYS A 75 -9.23 8.60 5.58
C LYS A 75 -10.00 7.49 4.90
N ILE A 76 -9.28 6.56 4.26
CA ILE A 76 -9.82 5.30 3.76
C ILE A 76 -9.26 4.18 4.62
N VAL A 77 -10.14 3.41 5.25
CA VAL A 77 -9.76 2.30 6.13
C VAL A 77 -9.98 0.98 5.41
N VAL A 78 -8.90 0.20 5.30
CA VAL A 78 -8.97 -1.16 4.77
C VAL A 78 -9.30 -2.10 5.93
N THR A 79 -10.34 -2.92 5.78
CA THR A 79 -10.77 -3.86 6.81
C THR A 79 -9.70 -4.93 7.06
N ASN A 80 -9.48 -5.25 8.34
CA ASN A 80 -8.54 -6.28 8.76
C ASN A 80 -9.28 -7.33 9.61
N LYS A 81 -9.55 -8.47 9.02
CA LYS A 81 -10.28 -9.55 9.68
C LYS A 81 -9.57 -10.10 10.92
N GLN A 82 -8.25 -10.09 10.95
CA GLN A 82 -7.49 -10.52 12.12
C GLN A 82 -7.72 -9.63 13.33
N ASN A 83 -8.02 -8.36 13.12
CA ASN A 83 -8.38 -7.42 14.18
C ASN A 83 -9.86 -7.50 14.58
N GLY A 84 -10.62 -8.42 13.98
CA GLY A 84 -12.04 -8.60 14.26
C GLY A 84 -12.98 -7.73 13.41
N ASP A 85 -12.44 -7.04 12.38
CA ASP A 85 -13.25 -6.26 11.46
C ASP A 85 -14.20 -7.16 10.67
N ALA A 86 -15.45 -6.76 10.53
CA ALA A 86 -16.38 -7.42 9.64
C ALA A 86 -16.23 -6.92 8.21
N PHE A 87 -16.29 -7.84 7.26
CA PHE A 87 -16.30 -7.46 5.85
C PHE A 87 -17.74 -7.15 5.41
N ASP A 88 -17.94 -5.95 4.87
CA ASP A 88 -19.22 -5.52 4.33
C ASP A 88 -19.20 -5.62 2.79
N GLU A 89 -19.90 -6.62 2.25
CA GLU A 89 -19.98 -6.85 0.81
C GLU A 89 -20.59 -5.66 0.04
N SER A 90 -21.44 -4.88 0.70
CA SER A 90 -22.05 -3.71 0.08
C SER A 90 -21.05 -2.60 -0.23
N SER A 91 -19.89 -2.62 0.41
CA SER A 91 -18.80 -1.68 0.12
C SER A 91 -18.14 -1.91 -1.25
N CYS A 92 -18.39 -3.06 -1.85
CA CYS A 92 -17.84 -3.45 -3.15
C CYS A 92 -18.97 -3.73 -4.17
N PRO A 93 -19.70 -2.69 -4.62
CA PRO A 93 -20.92 -2.90 -5.44
C PRO A 93 -20.63 -3.48 -6.83
N ASN A 94 -19.38 -3.38 -7.28
CA ASN A 94 -18.96 -3.89 -8.59
C ASN A 94 -18.50 -5.37 -8.56
N ILE A 95 -18.53 -6.00 -7.39
CA ILE A 95 -18.10 -7.39 -7.21
C ILE A 95 -19.32 -8.25 -6.90
N ASN A 96 -19.42 -9.38 -7.60
CA ASN A 96 -20.48 -10.37 -7.37
C ASN A 96 -19.95 -11.44 -6.41
N PHE A 97 -20.39 -11.39 -5.17
CA PHE A 97 -20.08 -12.39 -4.15
C PHE A 97 -21.05 -13.58 -4.27
N LYS A 98 -20.49 -14.77 -4.48
CA LYS A 98 -21.26 -16.03 -4.56
C LYS A 98 -20.71 -17.06 -3.60
#